data_d34c2f780992c8e19378e28880bfe129
#
_entry.id   d34c2f780992c8e19378e28880bfe129
#
_cell.length_a   1.000
_cell.length_b   1.000
_cell.length_c   1.000
_cell.angle_alpha   90.00
_cell.angle_beta   90.00
_cell.angle_gamma   90.00
#
_symmetry.space_group_name_H-M   'P 1'
#
loop_
_entity.id
_entity.type
_entity.pdbx_description
1 polymer ?
#
loop_
_entity_poly.entity_id
_entity_poly.type
_entity_poly.pdbx_seq_one_letter_code
_entity_poly.pdbx_strand_id
1 'polypeptide(L)'
;LGLERGRKRRPAGCRTYMLVCMGATLTLLLSQYEYIMVTTKWASIASEIGLRTDVSRFGAQVINGVGFLGAGTILVTGRREVKGLTTAAGLWASACMGLAIGAGFYECVFLGTVLIFLSMRYLPIVENMMVEHAPFLNIYVEFESLDHIGDVIGRIKEQNAQVLDVEVDHGRGPGSSNPSAVFSLRLAKRHSHSDVLVSISELDCVY
;
A
#
# COMPACT_ATOMS: atom_id res chain seq x y z
N LEU A 1 -12.91 4.36 1.37
CA LEU A 1 -11.59 3.89 1.81
C LEU A 1 -11.70 2.84 2.91
N GLY A 2 -12.00 3.23 4.14
CA GLY A 2 -11.97 2.34 5.30
C GLY A 2 -12.89 1.13 5.23
N LEU A 3 -14.08 1.22 4.62
CA LEU A 3 -15.01 0.10 4.44
C LEU A 3 -14.44 -0.95 3.47
N GLU A 4 -13.84 -0.51 2.38
CA GLU A 4 -13.21 -1.39 1.39
C GLU A 4 -12.00 -2.12 2.00
N ARG A 5 -11.17 -1.41 2.77
CA ARG A 5 -10.02 -1.99 3.49
C ARG A 5 -10.46 -3.00 4.57
N GLY A 6 -11.51 -2.69 5.30
CA GLY A 6 -12.08 -3.61 6.29
C GLY A 6 -12.60 -4.91 5.66
N ARG A 7 -13.30 -4.84 4.52
CA ARG A 7 -13.73 -6.03 3.76
C ARG A 7 -12.57 -6.90 3.28
N LYS A 8 -11.45 -6.28 2.89
CA LYS A 8 -10.22 -6.98 2.46
C LYS A 8 -9.32 -7.40 3.64
N ARG A 9 -9.80 -7.33 4.88
CA ARG A 9 -9.06 -7.66 6.12
C ARG A 9 -7.68 -7.00 6.20
N ARG A 10 -7.59 -5.73 5.78
CA ARG A 10 -6.34 -4.96 5.87
C ARG A 10 -6.18 -4.35 7.26
N PRO A 11 -4.93 -4.04 7.73
CA PRO A 11 -4.64 -3.59 9.10
C PRO A 11 -5.43 -2.35 9.54
N ALA A 12 -5.62 -1.36 8.64
CA ALA A 12 -6.41 -0.16 8.91
C ALA A 12 -7.80 -0.27 8.29
N GLY A 13 -8.84 -0.25 9.13
CA GLY A 13 -10.24 -0.30 8.75
C GLY A 13 -10.96 1.04 8.88
N CYS A 14 -12.30 1.02 8.82
CA CYS A 14 -13.15 2.22 8.83
C CYS A 14 -12.86 3.15 10.02
N ARG A 15 -12.72 2.60 11.23
CA ARG A 15 -12.44 3.37 12.45
C ARG A 15 -11.16 4.16 12.34
N THR A 16 -10.08 3.54 11.85
CA THR A 16 -8.77 4.19 11.72
C THR A 16 -8.82 5.37 10.76
N TYR A 17 -9.43 5.18 9.58
CA TYR A 17 -9.58 6.25 8.60
C TYR A 17 -10.42 7.41 9.11
N MET A 18 -11.53 7.13 9.81
CA MET A 18 -12.38 8.16 10.40
C MET A 18 -11.64 8.94 11.49
N LEU A 19 -10.93 8.26 12.40
CA LEU A 19 -10.19 8.90 13.48
C LEU A 19 -9.07 9.80 12.94
N VAL A 20 -8.33 9.35 11.93
CA VAL A 20 -7.29 10.15 11.27
C VAL A 20 -7.88 11.41 10.62
N CYS A 21 -8.99 11.26 9.90
CA CYS A 21 -9.67 12.39 9.27
C CYS A 21 -10.18 13.39 10.33
N MET A 22 -10.86 12.91 11.36
CA MET A 22 -11.39 13.75 12.45
C MET A 22 -10.28 14.44 13.22
N GLY A 23 -9.19 13.74 13.55
CA GLY A 23 -8.03 14.32 14.23
C GLY A 23 -7.39 15.44 13.41
N ALA A 24 -7.22 15.23 12.11
CA ALA A 24 -6.70 16.25 11.20
C ALA A 24 -7.63 17.47 11.12
N THR A 25 -8.95 17.27 11.03
CA THR A 25 -9.95 18.34 11.04
C THR A 25 -9.88 19.17 12.32
N LEU A 26 -9.88 18.51 13.47
CA LEU A 26 -9.79 19.17 14.78
C LEU A 26 -8.50 19.95 14.95
N THR A 27 -7.37 19.41 14.47
CA THR A 27 -6.07 20.10 14.53
C THR A 27 -6.08 21.39 13.74
N LEU A 28 -6.69 21.41 12.56
CA LEU A 28 -6.76 22.64 11.76
C LEU A 28 -7.78 23.65 12.33
N LEU A 29 -8.91 23.20 12.84
CA LEU A 29 -9.87 24.06 13.55
C LEU A 29 -9.23 24.70 14.79
N LEU A 30 -8.39 23.96 15.55
CA LEU A 30 -7.64 24.50 16.66
C LEU A 30 -6.68 25.61 16.22
N SER A 31 -5.96 25.40 15.11
CA SER A 31 -5.06 26.41 14.53
C SER A 31 -5.81 27.69 14.11
N GLN A 32 -6.96 27.56 13.49
CA GLN A 32 -7.80 28.71 13.12
C GLN A 32 -8.34 29.44 14.37
N TYR A 33 -8.75 28.68 15.39
CA TYR A 33 -9.21 29.25 16.64
C TYR A 33 -8.10 30.04 17.35
N GLU A 34 -6.89 29.48 17.42
CA GLU A 34 -5.72 30.17 17.94
C GLU A 34 -5.46 31.50 17.20
N TYR A 35 -5.49 31.48 15.87
CA TYR A 35 -5.34 32.67 15.04
C TYR A 35 -6.40 33.75 15.40
N ILE A 36 -7.68 33.37 15.51
CA ILE A 36 -8.77 34.28 15.89
C ILE A 36 -8.52 34.86 17.31
N MET A 37 -8.13 34.03 18.26
CA MET A 37 -7.86 34.48 19.62
C MET A 37 -6.71 35.49 19.68
N VAL A 38 -5.61 35.27 18.97
CA VAL A 38 -4.44 36.13 18.94
C VAL A 38 -4.74 37.45 18.20
N THR A 39 -5.54 37.40 17.15
CA THR A 39 -5.88 38.59 16.36
C THR A 39 -7.03 39.43 16.95
N THR A 40 -7.82 38.85 17.86
CA THR A 40 -8.98 39.54 18.47
C THR A 40 -8.77 39.79 19.97
N LYS A 41 -8.94 38.72 20.79
CA LYS A 41 -8.95 38.85 22.26
C LYS A 41 -7.59 39.22 22.83
N TRP A 42 -6.50 38.73 22.27
CA TRP A 42 -5.13 38.93 22.74
C TRP A 42 -4.33 39.92 21.85
N ALA A 43 -5.00 40.63 20.96
CA ALA A 43 -4.36 41.50 19.97
C ALA A 43 -3.41 42.54 20.58
N SER A 44 -3.78 43.16 21.71
CA SER A 44 -2.93 44.14 22.43
C SER A 44 -1.65 43.47 22.96
N ILE A 45 -1.78 42.36 23.64
CA ILE A 45 -0.64 41.60 24.20
C ILE A 45 0.23 41.07 23.07
N ALA A 46 -0.39 40.50 22.03
CA ALA A 46 0.32 39.95 20.88
C ALA A 46 1.16 41.02 20.14
N SER A 47 0.63 42.22 19.99
CA SER A 47 1.37 43.34 19.38
C SER A 47 2.54 43.84 20.25
N GLU A 48 2.37 43.83 21.57
CA GLU A 48 3.39 44.27 22.54
C GLU A 48 4.61 43.30 22.58
N ILE A 49 4.36 42.00 22.50
CA ILE A 49 5.41 40.95 22.50
C ILE A 49 5.86 40.50 21.12
N GLY A 50 5.28 41.07 20.03
CA GLY A 50 5.62 40.70 18.66
C GLY A 50 5.19 39.28 18.28
N LEU A 51 4.13 38.71 18.93
CA LEU A 51 3.63 37.38 18.67
C LEU A 51 2.99 37.30 17.28
N ARG A 52 3.48 36.36 16.46
CA ARG A 52 2.89 36.05 15.15
C ARG A 52 2.43 34.57 15.16
N THR A 53 1.24 34.33 14.67
CA THR A 53 0.69 32.98 14.49
C THR A 53 0.77 32.57 13.02
N ASP A 54 1.07 31.29 12.81
CA ASP A 54 1.10 30.67 11.50
C ASP A 54 0.07 29.53 11.48
N VAL A 55 -1.03 29.76 10.79
CA VAL A 55 -2.16 28.80 10.67
C VAL A 55 -1.74 27.51 9.97
N SER A 56 -0.67 27.53 9.18
CA SER A 56 -0.20 26.38 8.44
C SER A 56 0.59 25.37 9.29
N ARG A 57 1.15 25.79 10.42
CA ARG A 57 2.04 24.94 11.25
C ARG A 57 1.40 23.65 11.73
N PHE A 58 0.21 23.73 12.30
CA PHE A 58 -0.49 22.54 12.80
C PHE A 58 -0.83 21.57 11.67
N GLY A 59 -1.30 22.08 10.51
CA GLY A 59 -1.55 21.26 9.32
C GLY A 59 -0.30 20.56 8.79
N ALA A 60 0.84 21.26 8.76
CA ALA A 60 2.12 20.69 8.34
C ALA A 60 2.56 19.54 9.26
N GLN A 61 2.37 19.69 10.60
CA GLN A 61 2.69 18.63 11.56
C GLN A 61 1.77 17.40 11.42
N VAL A 62 0.49 17.60 11.07
CA VAL A 62 -0.43 16.48 10.78
C VAL A 62 0.09 15.68 9.59
N ILE A 63 0.47 16.35 8.49
CA ILE A 63 0.98 15.68 7.28
C ILE A 63 2.22 14.85 7.58
N ASN A 64 3.16 15.39 8.36
CA ASN A 64 4.37 14.69 8.79
C ASN A 64 4.04 13.52 9.74
N GLY A 65 3.18 13.74 10.74
CA GLY A 65 2.82 12.76 11.75
C GLY A 65 2.07 11.55 11.19
N VAL A 66 1.21 11.75 10.20
CA VAL A 66 0.49 10.65 9.52
C VAL A 66 1.44 9.75 8.75
N GLY A 67 2.59 10.26 8.30
CA GLY A 67 3.65 9.46 7.70
C GLY A 67 4.12 8.32 8.60
N PHE A 68 4.24 8.56 9.90
CA PHE A 68 4.57 7.53 10.90
C PHE A 68 3.49 6.44 11.01
N LEU A 69 2.21 6.83 11.05
CA LEU A 69 1.10 5.87 11.05
C LEU A 69 1.07 5.05 9.75
N GLY A 70 1.31 5.70 8.62
CA GLY A 70 1.42 5.05 7.32
C GLY A 70 2.55 4.01 7.31
N ALA A 71 3.74 4.38 7.74
CA ALA A 71 4.89 3.49 7.83
C ALA A 71 4.60 2.26 8.72
N GLY A 72 3.88 2.45 9.83
CA GLY A 72 3.46 1.36 10.72
C GLY A 72 2.50 0.35 10.08
N THR A 73 1.91 0.65 8.93
CA THR A 73 1.05 -0.29 8.18
C THR A 73 1.79 -1.04 7.07
N ILE A 74 3.03 -0.67 6.77
CA ILE A 74 3.84 -1.29 5.74
C ILE A 74 4.61 -2.45 6.36
N LEU A 75 4.32 -3.66 5.88
CA LEU A 75 4.94 -4.89 6.35
C LEU A 75 5.75 -5.52 5.19
N VAL A 76 6.97 -5.89 5.49
CA VAL A 76 7.80 -6.71 4.59
C VAL A 76 7.67 -8.16 5.05
N THR A 77 7.14 -9.01 4.18
CA THR A 77 7.01 -10.44 4.46
C THR A 77 8.31 -11.15 4.07
N GLY A 78 8.62 -12.30 4.68
CA GLY A 78 9.83 -13.07 4.41
C GLY A 78 10.01 -13.49 2.93
N ARG A 79 8.95 -13.40 2.13
CA ARG A 79 8.95 -13.60 0.67
C ARG A 79 9.24 -12.32 -0.13
N ARG A 80 9.87 -11.31 0.47
CA ARG A 80 10.16 -9.99 -0.13
C ARG A 80 8.92 -9.23 -0.65
N GLU A 81 7.70 -9.63 -0.29
CA GLU A 81 6.50 -8.89 -0.62
C GLU A 81 6.30 -7.72 0.34
N VAL A 82 6.14 -6.53 -0.20
CA VAL A 82 5.79 -5.33 0.57
C VAL A 82 4.27 -5.17 0.56
N LYS A 83 3.65 -5.34 1.73
CA LYS A 83 2.20 -5.18 1.92
C LYS A 83 1.91 -3.90 2.70
N GLY A 84 0.76 -3.27 2.42
CA GLY A 84 0.30 -2.11 3.19
C GLY A 84 0.48 -0.74 2.51
N LEU A 85 1.22 -0.62 1.41
CA LEU A 85 1.48 0.64 0.70
C LEU A 85 0.19 1.43 0.39
N THR A 86 -0.82 0.78 -0.19
CA THR A 86 -2.10 1.43 -0.50
C THR A 86 -2.86 1.82 0.78
N THR A 87 -2.69 1.08 1.88
CA THR A 87 -3.28 1.43 3.18
C THR A 87 -2.62 2.67 3.75
N ALA A 88 -1.30 2.75 3.70
CA ALA A 88 -0.51 3.91 4.12
C ALA A 88 -0.88 5.18 3.32
N ALA A 89 -0.91 5.06 1.99
CA ALA A 89 -1.33 6.15 1.11
C ALA A 89 -2.78 6.61 1.39
N GLY A 90 -3.67 5.65 1.67
CA GLY A 90 -5.05 5.96 2.04
C GLY A 90 -5.18 6.69 3.37
N LEU A 91 -4.40 6.35 4.39
CA LEU A 91 -4.36 7.08 5.67
C LEU A 91 -3.89 8.53 5.47
N TRP A 92 -2.84 8.71 4.68
CA TRP A 92 -2.34 10.03 4.32
C TRP A 92 -3.41 10.86 3.58
N ALA A 93 -4.07 10.29 2.58
CA ALA A 93 -5.18 10.95 1.88
C ALA A 93 -6.34 11.29 2.80
N SER A 94 -6.68 10.43 3.77
CA SER A 94 -7.72 10.68 4.76
C SER A 94 -7.39 11.87 5.68
N ALA A 95 -6.13 12.03 6.08
CA ALA A 95 -5.68 13.18 6.85
C ALA A 95 -5.78 14.48 6.02
N CYS A 96 -5.33 14.46 4.76
CA CYS A 96 -5.45 15.61 3.86
C CYS A 96 -6.92 16.03 3.66
N MET A 97 -7.83 15.06 3.55
CA MET A 97 -9.27 15.33 3.48
C MET A 97 -9.77 15.99 4.78
N GLY A 98 -9.30 15.51 5.95
CA GLY A 98 -9.62 16.12 7.24
C GLY A 98 -9.13 17.58 7.34
N LEU A 99 -7.91 17.87 6.89
CA LEU A 99 -7.38 19.24 6.83
C LEU A 99 -8.21 20.11 5.90
N ALA A 100 -8.61 19.62 4.73
CA ALA A 100 -9.46 20.38 3.79
C ALA A 100 -10.85 20.66 4.39
N ILE A 101 -11.44 19.73 5.12
CA ILE A 101 -12.70 19.92 5.86
C ILE A 101 -12.51 21.01 6.92
N GLY A 102 -11.46 20.93 7.74
CA GLY A 102 -11.15 21.91 8.77
C GLY A 102 -10.86 23.32 8.21
N ALA A 103 -10.31 23.39 7.01
CA ALA A 103 -10.08 24.65 6.30
C ALA A 103 -11.34 25.24 5.64
N GLY A 104 -12.43 24.47 5.54
CA GLY A 104 -13.65 24.89 4.83
C GLY A 104 -13.57 24.78 3.31
N PHE A 105 -12.57 24.05 2.75
CA PHE A 105 -12.41 23.85 1.30
C PHE A 105 -13.27 22.68 0.81
N TYR A 106 -14.59 22.85 0.85
CA TYR A 106 -15.54 21.78 0.55
C TYR A 106 -15.50 21.31 -0.91
N GLU A 107 -15.18 22.19 -1.85
CA GLU A 107 -14.99 21.85 -3.27
C GLU A 107 -13.82 20.86 -3.44
N CYS A 108 -12.71 21.12 -2.74
CA CYS A 108 -11.55 20.22 -2.73
C CYS A 108 -11.89 18.87 -2.08
N VAL A 109 -12.70 18.88 -1.01
CA VAL A 109 -13.18 17.66 -0.35
C VAL A 109 -14.03 16.84 -1.31
N PHE A 110 -14.98 17.47 -2.01
CA PHE A 110 -15.83 16.78 -2.98
C PHE A 110 -15.01 16.18 -4.12
N LEU A 111 -14.18 17.00 -4.78
CA LEU A 111 -13.33 16.54 -5.89
C LEU A 111 -12.36 15.43 -5.44
N GLY A 112 -11.70 15.64 -4.30
CA GLY A 112 -10.79 14.65 -3.73
C GLY A 112 -11.47 13.31 -3.42
N THR A 113 -12.69 13.36 -2.86
CA THR A 113 -13.49 12.15 -2.58
C THR A 113 -13.81 11.39 -3.88
N VAL A 114 -14.24 12.11 -4.93
CA VAL A 114 -14.53 11.49 -6.24
C VAL A 114 -13.27 10.86 -6.83
N LEU A 115 -12.15 11.57 -6.84
CA LEU A 115 -10.88 11.04 -7.40
C LEU A 115 -10.38 9.82 -6.63
N ILE A 116 -10.41 9.87 -5.30
CA ILE A 116 -10.01 8.73 -4.46
C ILE A 116 -10.94 7.53 -4.70
N PHE A 117 -12.25 7.76 -4.78
CA PHE A 117 -13.22 6.70 -5.05
C PHE A 117 -12.97 6.05 -6.42
N LEU A 118 -12.76 6.86 -7.47
CA LEU A 118 -12.44 6.38 -8.81
C LEU A 118 -11.15 5.54 -8.81
N SER A 119 -10.08 6.07 -8.20
CA SER A 119 -8.81 5.35 -8.07
C SER A 119 -8.98 3.99 -7.40
N MET A 120 -9.64 3.95 -6.25
CA MET A 120 -9.79 2.72 -5.47
C MET A 120 -10.71 1.68 -6.15
N ARG A 121 -11.65 2.14 -6.98
CA ARG A 121 -12.64 1.27 -7.63
C ARG A 121 -12.23 0.79 -8.99
N TYR A 122 -11.60 1.63 -9.80
CA TYR A 122 -11.33 1.36 -11.20
C TYR A 122 -9.87 0.97 -11.47
N LEU A 123 -8.88 1.57 -10.78
CA LEU A 123 -7.48 1.19 -10.99
C LEU A 123 -7.20 -0.31 -10.84
N PRO A 124 -7.71 -1.00 -9.81
CA PRO A 124 -7.48 -2.44 -9.69
C PRO A 124 -8.01 -3.26 -10.88
N ILE A 125 -9.06 -2.79 -11.54
CA ILE A 125 -9.59 -3.45 -12.75
C ILE A 125 -8.59 -3.31 -13.89
N VAL A 126 -8.05 -2.10 -14.07
CA VAL A 126 -7.02 -1.81 -15.10
C VAL A 126 -5.73 -2.57 -14.80
N GLU A 127 -5.28 -2.59 -13.53
CA GLU A 127 -4.11 -3.36 -13.10
C GLU A 127 -4.26 -4.84 -13.41
N ASN A 128 -5.40 -5.45 -13.04
CA ASN A 128 -5.65 -6.86 -13.32
C ASN A 128 -5.64 -7.16 -14.83
N MET A 129 -6.26 -6.31 -15.65
CA MET A 129 -6.21 -6.45 -17.12
C MET A 129 -4.78 -6.35 -17.67
N MET A 130 -3.95 -5.47 -17.10
CA MET A 130 -2.55 -5.34 -17.48
C MET A 130 -1.72 -6.56 -17.03
N VAL A 131 -1.95 -7.06 -15.81
CA VAL A 131 -1.24 -8.20 -15.26
C VAL A 131 -1.60 -9.50 -15.99
N GLU A 132 -2.86 -9.72 -16.34
CA GLU A 132 -3.28 -10.90 -17.13
C GLU A 132 -2.61 -10.96 -18.52
N HIS A 133 -2.26 -9.82 -19.08
CA HIS A 133 -1.58 -9.72 -20.37
C HIS A 133 -0.07 -9.50 -20.25
N ALA A 134 0.46 -9.41 -19.04
CA ALA A 134 1.89 -9.25 -18.82
C ALA A 134 2.64 -10.55 -19.20
N PRO A 135 3.71 -10.44 -19.97
CA PRO A 135 4.50 -11.62 -20.35
C PRO A 135 5.37 -12.15 -19.19
N PHE A 136 5.35 -11.51 -18.04
CA PHE A 136 6.20 -11.86 -16.90
C PHE A 136 5.38 -12.51 -15.80
N LEU A 137 5.90 -13.60 -15.25
CA LEU A 137 5.29 -14.36 -14.16
C LEU A 137 6.38 -14.75 -13.16
N ASN A 138 6.17 -14.44 -11.88
CA ASN A 138 7.01 -14.91 -10.80
C ASN A 138 6.30 -16.07 -10.08
N ILE A 139 6.96 -17.23 -10.01
CA ILE A 139 6.42 -18.43 -9.35
C ILE A 139 7.30 -18.72 -8.16
N TYR A 140 6.69 -18.86 -6.99
CA TYR A 140 7.32 -19.35 -5.79
C TYR A 140 7.05 -20.85 -5.66
N VAL A 141 8.10 -21.66 -5.54
CA VAL A 141 8.02 -23.12 -5.44
C VAL A 141 8.77 -23.57 -4.19
N GLU A 142 8.11 -24.38 -3.36
CA GLU A 142 8.74 -25.08 -2.24
C GLU A 142 9.07 -26.50 -2.68
N PHE A 143 10.27 -26.97 -2.35
CA PHE A 143 10.79 -28.27 -2.77
C PHE A 143 11.03 -29.18 -1.57
N GLU A 144 11.00 -30.49 -1.82
CA GLU A 144 11.52 -31.47 -0.88
C GLU A 144 13.07 -31.43 -0.84
N SER A 145 13.70 -31.28 -2.01
CA SER A 145 15.16 -31.13 -2.17
C SER A 145 15.47 -30.18 -3.32
N LEU A 146 16.59 -29.41 -3.21
CA LEU A 146 17.08 -28.51 -4.27
C LEU A 146 17.49 -29.26 -5.56
N ASP A 147 17.70 -30.56 -5.51
CA ASP A 147 18.08 -31.38 -6.68
C ASP A 147 16.98 -31.36 -7.76
N HIS A 148 15.73 -31.11 -7.38
CA HIS A 148 14.57 -31.07 -8.29
C HIS A 148 14.37 -29.71 -9.02
N ILE A 149 15.22 -28.73 -8.80
CA ILE A 149 15.17 -27.45 -9.53
C ILE A 149 15.26 -27.67 -11.03
N GLY A 150 16.08 -28.64 -11.46
CA GLY A 150 16.24 -28.99 -12.86
C GLY A 150 14.96 -29.50 -13.52
N ASP A 151 14.16 -30.28 -12.79
CA ASP A 151 12.90 -30.85 -13.27
C ASP A 151 11.86 -29.75 -13.49
N VAL A 152 11.78 -28.80 -12.56
CA VAL A 152 10.90 -27.63 -12.68
C VAL A 152 11.31 -26.75 -13.87
N ILE A 153 12.62 -26.49 -14.05
CA ILE A 153 13.11 -25.72 -15.20
C ILE A 153 12.79 -26.45 -16.52
N GLY A 154 12.93 -27.77 -16.54
CA GLY A 154 12.57 -28.60 -17.69
C GLY A 154 11.09 -28.44 -18.04
N ARG A 155 10.20 -28.56 -17.07
CA ARG A 155 8.76 -28.43 -17.23
C ARG A 155 8.35 -27.03 -17.72
N ILE A 156 8.99 -25.98 -17.18
CA ILE A 156 8.79 -24.59 -17.61
C ILE A 156 9.16 -24.42 -19.09
N LYS A 157 10.27 -24.98 -19.54
CA LYS A 157 10.72 -24.92 -20.93
C LYS A 157 9.79 -25.67 -21.90
N GLU A 158 9.22 -26.79 -21.48
CA GLU A 158 8.21 -27.53 -22.25
C GLU A 158 6.97 -26.68 -22.55
N GLN A 159 6.62 -25.77 -21.65
CA GLN A 159 5.52 -24.82 -21.81
C GLN A 159 5.92 -23.57 -22.64
N ASN A 160 7.04 -23.61 -23.37
CA ASN A 160 7.57 -22.46 -24.13
C ASN A 160 7.73 -21.18 -23.29
N ALA A 161 7.93 -21.30 -21.97
CA ALA A 161 8.26 -20.21 -21.09
C ALA A 161 9.78 -20.10 -20.94
N GLN A 162 10.28 -18.86 -20.92
CA GLN A 162 11.70 -18.57 -20.75
C GLN A 162 11.97 -18.23 -19.29
N VAL A 163 12.89 -18.97 -18.65
CA VAL A 163 13.36 -18.64 -17.31
C VAL A 163 14.36 -17.49 -17.45
N LEU A 164 14.09 -16.36 -16.79
CA LEU A 164 14.93 -15.16 -16.78
C LEU A 164 15.88 -15.17 -15.59
N ASP A 165 15.36 -15.54 -14.42
CA ASP A 165 16.12 -15.55 -13.18
C ASP A 165 15.57 -16.62 -12.24
N VAL A 166 16.44 -17.16 -11.36
CA VAL A 166 16.09 -18.13 -10.34
C VAL A 166 16.76 -17.73 -9.02
N GLU A 167 15.97 -17.33 -8.07
CA GLU A 167 16.42 -16.95 -6.74
C GLU A 167 16.15 -18.12 -5.77
N VAL A 168 17.21 -18.74 -5.26
CA VAL A 168 17.11 -19.95 -4.41
C VAL A 168 17.29 -19.57 -2.94
N ASP A 169 16.33 -19.99 -2.10
CA ASP A 169 16.43 -19.92 -0.65
C ASP A 169 16.64 -21.34 -0.08
N HIS A 170 17.74 -21.52 0.63
CA HIS A 170 18.17 -22.81 1.18
C HIS A 170 17.41 -23.21 2.47
N GLY A 171 16.36 -22.47 2.86
CA GLY A 171 15.53 -22.83 4.02
C GLY A 171 16.21 -22.71 5.40
N ARG A 172 17.35 -22.00 5.50
CA ARG A 172 18.11 -21.84 6.77
C ARG A 172 17.62 -20.66 7.64
N GLY A 173 16.49 -20.00 7.29
CA GLY A 173 15.90 -18.90 8.05
C GLY A 173 14.94 -19.36 9.15
N PRO A 174 14.72 -18.55 10.20
CA PRO A 174 13.74 -18.87 11.24
C PRO A 174 12.32 -18.85 10.63
N GLY A 175 11.75 -20.03 10.39
CA GLY A 175 10.38 -20.23 9.95
C GLY A 175 10.18 -20.99 8.63
N SER A 176 11.24 -21.36 7.90
CA SER A 176 11.16 -22.20 6.71
C SER A 176 11.97 -23.48 6.93
N SER A 177 11.29 -24.64 6.92
CA SER A 177 11.94 -25.97 7.02
C SER A 177 12.33 -26.51 5.65
N ASN A 178 11.69 -26.09 4.56
CA ASN A 178 11.89 -26.61 3.23
C ASN A 178 12.64 -25.59 2.35
N PRO A 179 13.55 -26.07 1.47
CA PRO A 179 14.18 -25.23 0.48
C PRO A 179 13.14 -24.69 -0.53
N SER A 180 13.34 -23.48 -1.02
CA SER A 180 12.40 -22.86 -1.94
C SER A 180 13.13 -22.05 -3.01
N ALA A 181 12.47 -21.82 -4.15
CA ALA A 181 12.99 -20.94 -5.18
C ALA A 181 11.89 -20.06 -5.80
N VAL A 182 12.29 -18.86 -6.19
CA VAL A 182 11.46 -17.95 -6.97
C VAL A 182 11.97 -17.96 -8.41
N PHE A 183 11.12 -18.40 -9.32
CA PHE A 183 11.40 -18.38 -10.76
C PHE A 183 10.76 -17.16 -11.39
N SER A 184 11.58 -16.31 -12.01
CA SER A 184 11.10 -15.21 -12.84
C SER A 184 11.02 -15.69 -14.28
N LEU A 185 9.80 -15.78 -14.80
CA LEU A 185 9.50 -16.36 -16.11
C LEU A 185 9.02 -15.31 -17.09
N ARG A 186 9.36 -15.51 -18.36
CA ARG A 186 8.77 -14.80 -19.48
C ARG A 186 7.95 -15.77 -20.32
N LEU A 187 6.64 -15.55 -20.35
CA LEU A 187 5.70 -16.35 -21.11
C LEU A 187 5.64 -15.91 -22.58
N ALA A 188 5.43 -16.84 -23.49
CA ALA A 188 5.09 -16.52 -24.88
C ALA A 188 3.66 -15.97 -24.95
N LYS A 189 3.41 -15.03 -25.86
CA LYS A 189 2.17 -14.21 -25.98
C LYS A 189 0.81 -14.96 -26.02
N ARG A 190 0.78 -16.27 -25.94
CA ARG A 190 -0.45 -17.10 -26.05
C ARG A 190 -0.69 -18.09 -24.91
N HIS A 191 0.14 -18.11 -23.88
CA HIS A 191 -0.03 -19.06 -22.75
C HIS A 191 -0.70 -18.36 -21.56
N SER A 192 -1.70 -19.02 -20.99
CA SER A 192 -2.34 -18.59 -19.76
C SER A 192 -1.40 -18.82 -18.57
N HIS A 193 -1.35 -17.87 -17.65
CA HIS A 193 -0.59 -18.04 -16.40
C HIS A 193 -1.03 -19.29 -15.63
N SER A 194 -2.33 -19.64 -15.69
CA SER A 194 -2.90 -20.81 -15.04
C SER A 194 -2.36 -22.13 -15.58
N ASP A 195 -2.11 -22.25 -16.89
CA ASP A 195 -1.64 -23.49 -17.51
C ASP A 195 -0.23 -23.85 -17.03
N VAL A 196 0.64 -22.84 -16.88
CA VAL A 196 1.99 -23.03 -16.36
C VAL A 196 1.96 -23.43 -14.88
N LEU A 197 1.12 -22.77 -14.07
CA LEU A 197 0.98 -23.08 -12.65
C LEU A 197 0.46 -24.52 -12.44
N VAL A 198 -0.56 -24.93 -13.19
CA VAL A 198 -1.11 -26.29 -13.12
C VAL A 198 -0.04 -27.33 -13.50
N SER A 199 0.70 -27.11 -14.60
CA SER A 199 1.72 -28.05 -15.04
C SER A 199 2.87 -28.22 -14.05
N ILE A 200 3.20 -27.18 -13.27
CA ILE A 200 4.23 -27.24 -12.22
C ILE A 200 3.69 -27.91 -10.95
N SER A 201 2.42 -27.64 -10.59
CA SER A 201 1.78 -28.25 -9.42
C SER A 201 1.53 -29.78 -9.58
N GLU A 202 1.63 -30.32 -10.79
CA GLU A 202 1.54 -31.75 -11.08
C GLU A 202 2.86 -32.50 -10.82
N LEU A 203 3.96 -31.80 -10.49
CA LEU A 203 5.22 -32.43 -10.15
C LEU A 203 5.19 -32.94 -8.70
N ASP A 204 5.51 -34.21 -8.47
CA ASP A 204 5.49 -34.88 -7.16
C ASP A 204 6.49 -34.25 -6.15
N CYS A 205 7.47 -33.47 -6.63
CA CYS A 205 8.53 -32.85 -5.82
C CYS A 205 8.19 -31.42 -5.32
N VAL A 206 6.99 -30.93 -5.60
CA VAL A 206 6.52 -29.56 -5.28
C VAL A 206 5.41 -29.62 -4.24
N TYR A 207 5.48 -28.73 -3.23
CA TYR A 207 4.49 -28.59 -2.16
C TYR A 207 3.62 -27.35 -2.31
#